data_863414c8042b10e04b919a06c65e862c
#
_entry.id   863414c8042b10e04b919a06c65e862c
#
_cell.length_a   1.000
_cell.length_b   1.000
_cell.length_c   1.000
_cell.angle_alpha   90.00
_cell.angle_beta   90.00
_cell.angle_gamma   90.00
#
_symmetry.space_group_name_H-M   'P 1'
#
loop_
_entity.id
_entity.type
_entity.pdbx_description
1 polymer ?
#
loop_
_entity_poly.entity_id
_entity_poly.type
_entity_poly.pdbx_seq_one_letter_code
_entity_poly.pdbx_strand_id
1 'polypeptide(L)'
;MAKAVQRGDNWFGYYWAPTAPIGKFNMQLVPFGVPFAGAENWDGCIAKAEQDCADPKPSAWTKSEVHTIVTTNFKESAGSDAMGYFGKRIFPGPIMNKMLVYMEDNQANGPDAAVEFLIKYEDVWTPWVSSDVAKKIKASL
;
A
#
# COMPACT_ATOMS: atom_id res chain seq x y z
N MET A 1 19.18 -7.24 1.26
CA MET A 1 18.88 -5.79 1.13
C MET A 1 19.58 -4.97 2.22
N ALA A 2 19.07 -4.90 3.46
CA ALA A 2 19.62 -4.02 4.51
C ALA A 2 21.17 -4.12 4.71
N LYS A 3 21.70 -5.33 4.82
CA LYS A 3 23.17 -5.53 4.94
C LYS A 3 23.95 -5.03 3.73
N ALA A 4 23.41 -5.13 2.52
CA ALA A 4 24.06 -4.60 1.31
C ALA A 4 24.09 -3.07 1.35
N VAL A 5 22.96 -2.44 1.66
CA VAL A 5 22.88 -0.96 1.79
C VAL A 5 23.83 -0.44 2.88
N GLN A 6 23.91 -1.09 4.05
CA GLN A 6 24.83 -0.70 5.13
C GLN A 6 26.30 -0.77 4.72
N ARG A 7 26.67 -1.68 3.83
CA ARG A 7 28.04 -1.82 3.32
C ARG A 7 28.33 -0.98 2.07
N GLY A 8 27.31 -0.30 1.51
CA GLY A 8 27.41 0.40 0.23
C GLY A 8 27.47 -0.54 -0.97
N ASP A 9 27.03 -1.79 -0.81
CA ASP A 9 26.99 -2.78 -1.90
C ASP A 9 25.78 -2.57 -2.78
N ASN A 10 25.88 -2.95 -4.04
CA ASN A 10 24.73 -3.03 -4.94
C ASN A 10 23.80 -4.16 -4.50
N TRP A 11 22.49 -3.92 -4.66
CA TRP A 11 21.47 -4.92 -4.41
C TRP A 11 20.46 -4.95 -5.55
N PHE A 12 20.13 -6.14 -5.99
CA PHE A 12 19.05 -6.42 -6.94
C PHE A 12 18.24 -7.61 -6.44
N GLY A 13 16.92 -7.53 -6.52
CA GLY A 13 16.06 -8.64 -6.13
C GLY A 13 14.57 -8.30 -6.20
N TYR A 14 13.76 -9.30 -5.95
CA TYR A 14 12.31 -9.17 -5.85
C TYR A 14 11.91 -8.63 -4.48
N TYR A 15 11.01 -7.66 -4.50
CA TYR A 15 10.37 -7.15 -3.29
C TYR A 15 9.00 -6.55 -3.61
N TRP A 16 8.19 -6.28 -2.60
CA TRP A 16 6.86 -5.66 -2.77
C TRP A 16 6.72 -4.37 -1.97
N ALA A 17 5.85 -3.49 -2.44
CA ALA A 17 5.49 -2.24 -1.78
C ALA A 17 3.97 -2.24 -1.43
N PRO A 18 3.56 -1.53 -0.35
CA PRO A 18 4.38 -0.68 0.52
C PRO A 18 5.08 -1.48 1.63
N THR A 19 6.33 -1.14 1.93
CA THR A 19 7.10 -1.70 3.07
C THR A 19 8.12 -0.69 3.57
N ALA A 20 8.45 -0.76 4.87
CA ALA A 20 9.45 0.13 5.47
C ALA A 20 10.81 0.08 4.75
N PRO A 21 11.39 -1.08 4.39
CA PRO A 21 12.66 -1.13 3.68
C PRO A 21 12.66 -0.41 2.33
N ILE A 22 11.56 -0.46 1.57
CA ILE A 22 11.45 0.27 0.30
C ILE A 22 11.56 1.78 0.54
N GLY A 23 10.85 2.30 1.55
CA GLY A 23 10.93 3.72 1.91
C GLY A 23 12.26 4.13 2.51
N LYS A 24 12.78 3.33 3.46
CA LYS A 24 14.00 3.62 4.23
C LYS A 24 15.26 3.62 3.36
N PHE A 25 15.37 2.70 2.42
CA PHE A 25 16.53 2.55 1.56
C PHE A 25 16.37 3.20 0.19
N ASN A 26 15.29 3.97 -0.02
CA ASN A 26 15.00 4.65 -1.27
C ASN A 26 15.14 3.72 -2.50
N MET A 27 14.57 2.52 -2.38
CA MET A 27 14.65 1.53 -3.44
C MET A 27 13.90 1.97 -4.69
N GLN A 28 14.48 1.69 -5.85
CA GLN A 28 13.91 2.03 -7.13
C GLN A 28 13.40 0.78 -7.85
N LEU A 29 12.23 0.90 -8.46
CA LEU A 29 11.71 -0.13 -9.37
C LEU A 29 12.54 -0.11 -10.66
N VAL A 30 13.03 -1.28 -11.06
CA VAL A 30 13.67 -1.43 -12.38
C VAL A 30 12.59 -1.66 -13.44
N PRO A 31 12.41 -0.74 -14.40
CA PRO A 31 11.46 -0.91 -15.48
C PRO A 31 12.03 -1.84 -16.55
N PHE A 32 11.56 -3.07 -16.61
CA PHE A 32 11.99 -4.03 -17.64
C PHE A 32 11.38 -3.79 -19.03
N GLY A 33 10.48 -2.79 -19.16
CA GLY A 33 9.84 -2.46 -20.44
C GLY A 33 8.84 -3.49 -20.95
N VAL A 34 8.45 -4.44 -20.11
CA VAL A 34 7.49 -5.49 -20.46
C VAL A 34 6.13 -5.16 -19.84
N PRO A 35 5.05 -5.04 -20.64
CA PRO A 35 3.70 -4.84 -20.14
C PRO A 35 3.15 -6.11 -19.48
N PHE A 36 2.07 -5.98 -18.70
CA PHE A 36 1.31 -7.13 -18.24
C PHE A 36 0.67 -7.86 -19.44
N ALA A 37 0.99 -9.13 -19.61
CA ALA A 37 0.62 -9.92 -20.79
C ALA A 37 -0.79 -10.58 -20.68
N GLY A 38 -1.61 -10.14 -19.73
CA GLY A 38 -2.99 -10.58 -19.55
C GLY A 38 -3.17 -11.73 -18.55
N ALA A 39 -4.42 -11.85 -18.06
CA ALA A 39 -4.78 -12.83 -17.05
C ALA A 39 -4.62 -14.28 -17.55
N GLU A 40 -4.89 -14.54 -18.82
CA GLU A 40 -4.75 -15.87 -19.39
C GLU A 40 -3.29 -16.39 -19.29
N ASN A 41 -2.30 -15.56 -19.66
CA ASN A 41 -0.90 -15.91 -19.52
C ASN A 41 -0.47 -15.96 -18.05
N TRP A 42 -1.02 -15.10 -17.20
CA TRP A 42 -0.69 -15.08 -15.78
C TRP A 42 -1.27 -16.29 -15.05
N ASP A 43 -2.58 -16.45 -15.03
CA ASP A 43 -3.29 -17.50 -14.28
C ASP A 43 -3.16 -18.88 -14.96
N GLY A 44 -3.08 -18.88 -16.29
CA GLY A 44 -2.96 -20.08 -17.10
C GLY A 44 -1.55 -20.66 -17.15
N CYS A 45 -0.52 -19.85 -16.88
CA CYS A 45 0.88 -20.26 -17.04
C CYS A 45 1.77 -19.74 -15.90
N ILE A 46 2.06 -18.45 -15.83
CA ILE A 46 3.12 -17.90 -14.95
C ILE A 46 2.88 -18.16 -13.46
N ALA A 47 1.62 -18.15 -13.01
CA ALA A 47 1.25 -18.41 -11.62
C ALA A 47 1.22 -19.90 -11.25
N LYS A 48 1.46 -20.81 -12.21
CA LYS A 48 1.51 -22.25 -12.00
C LYS A 48 2.92 -22.75 -11.72
N ALA A 49 3.04 -24.04 -11.39
CA ALA A 49 4.33 -24.68 -11.31
C ALA A 49 5.01 -24.73 -12.71
N GLU A 50 6.33 -24.69 -12.75
CA GLU A 50 7.10 -24.61 -14.00
C GLU A 50 6.72 -25.73 -14.99
N GLN A 51 6.50 -26.96 -14.50
CA GLN A 51 6.10 -28.10 -15.34
C GLN A 51 4.72 -27.94 -15.99
N ASP A 52 3.87 -27.07 -15.45
CA ASP A 52 2.49 -26.83 -15.94
C ASP A 52 2.41 -25.59 -16.84
N CYS A 53 3.56 -24.98 -17.16
CA CYS A 53 3.68 -23.78 -17.98
C CYS A 53 4.75 -23.99 -19.06
N ALA A 54 4.38 -24.58 -20.17
CA ALA A 54 5.32 -24.96 -21.25
C ALA A 54 5.85 -23.75 -22.05
N ASP A 55 5.12 -22.64 -22.13
CA ASP A 55 5.46 -21.45 -22.95
C ASP A 55 5.13 -20.16 -22.20
N PRO A 56 5.90 -19.80 -21.14
CA PRO A 56 5.70 -18.57 -20.39
C PRO A 56 6.08 -17.35 -21.24
N LYS A 57 5.13 -16.49 -21.51
CA LYS A 57 5.41 -15.21 -22.17
C LYS A 57 5.91 -14.18 -21.17
N PRO A 58 6.90 -13.33 -21.53
CA PRO A 58 7.34 -12.24 -20.68
C PRO A 58 6.17 -11.37 -20.26
N SER A 59 6.08 -11.04 -18.97
CA SER A 59 5.00 -10.24 -18.41
C SER A 59 5.49 -9.41 -17.23
N ALA A 60 5.00 -8.16 -17.13
CA ALA A 60 5.06 -7.45 -15.87
C ALA A 60 4.23 -8.18 -14.80
N TRP A 61 4.51 -7.90 -13.53
CA TRP A 61 3.73 -8.43 -12.42
C TRP A 61 2.30 -7.89 -12.45
N THR A 62 1.33 -8.71 -12.06
CA THR A 62 -0.06 -8.28 -11.90
C THR A 62 -0.18 -7.29 -10.74
N LYS A 63 -1.10 -6.34 -10.86
CA LYS A 63 -1.45 -5.46 -9.74
C LYS A 63 -2.34 -6.22 -8.76
N SER A 64 -2.01 -6.10 -7.47
CA SER A 64 -2.86 -6.56 -6.38
C SER A 64 -3.44 -5.35 -5.66
N GLU A 65 -4.75 -5.24 -5.63
CA GLU A 65 -5.44 -4.15 -4.94
C GLU A 65 -5.88 -4.60 -3.55
N VAL A 66 -5.66 -3.73 -2.56
CA VAL A 66 -6.13 -3.94 -1.19
C VAL A 66 -7.48 -3.27 -1.04
N HIS A 67 -8.51 -4.07 -0.73
CA HIS A 67 -9.88 -3.60 -0.56
C HIS A 67 -10.31 -3.61 0.91
N THR A 68 -11.14 -2.62 1.29
CA THR A 68 -11.84 -2.67 2.57
C THR A 68 -13.08 -3.56 2.42
N ILE A 69 -13.17 -4.60 3.23
CA ILE A 69 -14.30 -5.54 3.24
C ILE A 69 -15.07 -5.35 4.54
N VAL A 70 -16.39 -5.26 4.44
CA VAL A 70 -17.31 -5.17 5.57
C VAL A 70 -18.42 -6.21 5.45
N THR A 71 -19.00 -6.62 6.56
CA THR A 71 -20.18 -7.51 6.55
C THR A 71 -21.42 -6.76 6.06
N THR A 72 -22.40 -7.49 5.54
CA THR A 72 -23.69 -6.92 5.12
C THR A 72 -24.38 -6.17 6.26
N ASN A 73 -24.43 -6.79 7.45
CA ASN A 73 -25.03 -6.16 8.62
C ASN A 73 -24.33 -4.85 9.01
N PHE A 74 -22.99 -4.80 8.92
CA PHE A 74 -22.26 -3.56 9.18
C PHE A 74 -22.61 -2.50 8.14
N LYS A 75 -22.65 -2.86 6.85
CA LYS A 75 -23.02 -1.94 5.77
C LYS A 75 -24.41 -1.31 5.98
N GLU A 76 -25.36 -2.08 6.49
CA GLU A 76 -26.73 -1.63 6.76
C GLU A 76 -26.84 -0.78 8.04
N SER A 77 -26.01 -1.06 9.06
CA SER A 77 -26.11 -0.43 10.39
C SER A 77 -25.14 0.73 10.64
N ALA A 78 -24.04 0.81 9.89
CA ALA A 78 -22.95 1.77 10.17
C ALA A 78 -23.29 3.24 9.81
N GLY A 79 -24.35 3.46 9.02
CA GLY A 79 -24.75 4.79 8.56
C GLY A 79 -23.88 5.33 7.41
N SER A 80 -24.37 6.44 6.83
CA SER A 80 -23.80 7.04 5.61
C SER A 80 -22.38 7.55 5.79
N ASP A 81 -22.05 8.10 6.96
CA ASP A 81 -20.73 8.70 7.21
C ASP A 81 -19.62 7.65 7.26
N ALA A 82 -19.86 6.53 7.98
CA ALA A 82 -18.91 5.43 8.05
C ALA A 82 -18.71 4.77 6.67
N MET A 83 -19.80 4.50 5.96
CA MET A 83 -19.74 3.92 4.62
C MET A 83 -19.13 4.88 3.60
N GLY A 84 -19.39 6.17 3.72
CA GLY A 84 -18.75 7.23 2.92
C GLY A 84 -17.23 7.27 3.13
N TYR A 85 -16.78 7.18 4.37
CA TYR A 85 -15.36 7.08 4.71
C TYR A 85 -14.70 5.86 4.07
N PHE A 86 -15.26 4.65 4.26
CA PHE A 86 -14.70 3.43 3.68
C PHE A 86 -14.68 3.43 2.16
N GLY A 87 -15.67 4.05 1.51
CA GLY A 87 -15.75 4.16 0.05
C GLY A 87 -14.77 5.19 -0.55
N LYS A 88 -14.37 6.21 0.23
CA LYS A 88 -13.47 7.27 -0.24
C LYS A 88 -12.02 7.05 0.17
N ARG A 89 -11.76 6.23 1.17
CA ARG A 89 -10.43 6.04 1.73
C ARG A 89 -9.51 5.34 0.74
N ILE A 90 -8.60 6.10 0.15
CA ILE A 90 -7.49 5.61 -0.66
C ILE A 90 -6.20 6.02 0.02
N PHE A 91 -5.41 5.05 0.50
CA PHE A 91 -4.14 5.32 1.16
C PHE A 91 -3.00 5.24 0.12
N PRO A 92 -2.38 6.36 -0.26
CA PRO A 92 -1.34 6.37 -1.30
C PRO A 92 -0.12 5.55 -0.87
N GLY A 93 0.35 4.65 -1.74
CA GLY A 93 1.50 3.78 -1.47
C GLY A 93 2.76 4.50 -0.99
N PRO A 94 3.17 5.64 -1.60
CA PRO A 94 4.32 6.41 -1.13
C PRO A 94 4.16 6.96 0.29
N ILE A 95 2.94 7.35 0.68
CA ILE A 95 2.66 7.81 2.06
C ILE A 95 2.69 6.62 3.02
N MET A 96 2.12 5.48 2.62
CA MET A 96 2.21 4.26 3.43
C MET A 96 3.67 3.86 3.70
N ASN A 97 4.55 3.92 2.70
CA ASN A 97 5.99 3.68 2.90
C ASN A 97 6.58 4.63 3.95
N LYS A 98 6.26 5.93 3.86
CA LYS A 98 6.75 6.93 4.84
C LYS A 98 6.23 6.66 6.26
N MET A 99 4.96 6.26 6.40
CA MET A 99 4.40 5.92 7.69
C MET A 99 5.03 4.65 8.28
N LEU A 100 5.32 3.64 7.46
CA LEU A 100 6.04 2.44 7.91
C LEU A 100 7.47 2.75 8.34
N VAL A 101 8.16 3.67 7.64
CA VAL A 101 9.48 4.17 8.05
C VAL A 101 9.39 4.92 9.38
N TYR A 102 8.39 5.80 9.53
CA TYR A 102 8.13 6.51 10.78
C TYR A 102 7.96 5.55 11.96
N MET A 103 7.15 4.50 11.78
CA MET A 103 6.92 3.50 12.82
C MET A 103 8.23 2.78 13.21
N GLU A 104 9.06 2.40 12.24
CA GLU A 104 10.32 1.72 12.50
C GLU A 104 11.33 2.64 13.21
N ASP A 105 11.52 3.86 12.72
CA ASP A 105 12.52 4.80 13.22
C ASP A 105 12.18 5.36 14.61
N ASN A 106 10.89 5.48 14.93
CA ASN A 106 10.41 6.00 16.21
C ASN A 106 9.92 4.91 17.17
N GLN A 107 9.98 3.61 16.78
CA GLN A 107 9.39 2.50 17.55
C GLN A 107 7.91 2.74 17.85
N ALA A 108 7.22 3.44 16.94
CA ALA A 108 5.84 3.85 17.08
C ALA A 108 4.88 2.69 16.80
N ASN A 109 3.78 2.64 17.54
CA ASN A 109 2.68 1.72 17.29
C ASN A 109 1.68 2.28 16.25
N GLY A 110 0.62 1.53 15.93
CA GLY A 110 -0.41 1.95 14.99
C GLY A 110 -1.15 3.24 15.40
N PRO A 111 -1.60 3.40 16.65
CA PRO A 111 -2.18 4.65 17.14
C PRO A 111 -1.26 5.86 16.97
N ASP A 112 0.03 5.76 17.33
CA ASP A 112 1.00 6.84 17.18
C ASP A 112 1.16 7.23 15.70
N ALA A 113 1.26 6.23 14.81
CA ALA A 113 1.35 6.44 13.38
C ALA A 113 0.06 7.07 12.81
N ALA A 114 -1.11 6.73 13.35
CA ALA A 114 -2.37 7.33 12.93
C ALA A 114 -2.43 8.83 13.29
N VAL A 115 -2.00 9.20 14.48
CA VAL A 115 -1.93 10.61 14.89
C VAL A 115 -0.94 11.39 14.01
N GLU A 116 0.25 10.84 13.79
CA GLU A 116 1.25 11.43 12.89
C GLU A 116 0.71 11.61 11.47
N PHE A 117 0.01 10.60 10.94
CA PHE A 117 -0.64 10.68 9.63
C PHE A 117 -1.69 11.79 9.57
N LEU A 118 -2.56 11.88 10.57
CA LEU A 118 -3.61 12.89 10.63
C LEU A 118 -3.04 14.31 10.68
N ILE A 119 -1.89 14.51 11.36
CA ILE A 119 -1.21 15.81 11.44
C ILE A 119 -0.52 16.15 10.12
N LYS A 120 0.25 15.21 9.55
CA LYS A 120 1.14 15.51 8.40
C LYS A 120 0.48 15.45 7.04
N TYR A 121 -0.60 14.68 6.89
CA TYR A 121 -1.22 14.40 5.59
C TYR A 121 -2.69 14.82 5.56
N GLU A 122 -2.96 16.00 6.06
CA GLU A 122 -4.30 16.58 6.14
C GLU A 122 -5.02 16.64 4.79
N ASP A 123 -4.31 17.00 3.75
CA ASP A 123 -4.79 17.04 2.37
C ASP A 123 -5.22 15.68 1.82
N VAL A 124 -4.67 14.60 2.36
CA VAL A 124 -4.99 13.22 1.95
C VAL A 124 -6.26 12.72 2.61
N TRP A 125 -6.41 12.90 3.92
CA TRP A 125 -7.51 12.29 4.67
C TRP A 125 -8.78 13.17 4.76
N THR A 126 -8.65 14.50 4.68
CA THR A 126 -9.84 15.38 4.79
C THR A 126 -10.91 15.12 3.73
N PRO A 127 -10.59 14.75 2.47
CA PRO A 127 -11.60 14.36 1.49
C PRO A 127 -12.36 13.07 1.82
N TRP A 128 -11.85 12.26 2.75
CA TRP A 128 -12.50 10.98 3.11
C TRP A 128 -13.70 11.15 4.01
N VAL A 129 -13.80 12.28 4.69
CA VAL A 129 -14.84 12.59 5.69
C VAL A 129 -15.59 13.87 5.34
N SER A 130 -16.70 14.14 6.05
CA SER A 130 -17.38 15.44 5.94
C SER A 130 -16.56 16.56 6.58
N SER A 131 -16.79 17.80 6.16
CA SER A 131 -16.10 18.98 6.71
C SER A 131 -16.25 19.13 8.22
N ASP A 132 -17.41 18.75 8.76
CA ASP A 132 -17.67 18.84 10.22
C ASP A 132 -16.93 17.76 10.98
N VAL A 133 -16.82 16.54 10.42
CA VAL A 133 -15.99 15.47 10.97
C VAL A 133 -14.52 15.86 10.92
N ALA A 134 -14.05 16.42 9.79
CA ALA A 134 -12.67 16.90 9.67
C ALA A 134 -12.31 17.95 10.71
N LYS A 135 -13.20 18.92 10.96
CA LYS A 135 -13.03 19.94 12.03
C LYS A 135 -12.91 19.31 13.42
N LYS A 136 -13.76 18.30 13.73
CA LYS A 136 -13.70 17.60 15.02
C LYS A 136 -12.40 16.84 15.20
N ILE A 137 -11.94 16.14 14.16
CA ILE A 137 -10.65 15.42 14.18
C ILE A 137 -9.52 16.41 14.44
N LYS A 138 -9.44 17.51 13.68
CA LYS A 138 -8.40 18.53 13.86
C LYS A 138 -8.41 19.16 15.27
N ALA A 139 -9.57 19.33 15.86
CA ALA A 139 -9.68 19.87 17.22
C ALA A 139 -9.26 18.86 18.30
N SER A 140 -9.12 17.59 17.98
CA SER A 140 -8.71 16.51 18.89
C SER A 140 -7.24 16.12 18.80
N LEU A 141 -6.52 16.66 17.81
CA LEU A 141 -5.08 16.46 17.59
C LEU A 141 -4.25 17.47 18.38
#